data_c99b2a34505cd7ce05c1305af38b3f75
#
_entry.id   c99b2a34505cd7ce05c1305af38b3f75
#
_cell.length_a   1.000
_cell.length_b   1.000
_cell.length_c   1.000
_cell.angle_alpha   90.00
_cell.angle_beta   90.00
_cell.angle_gamma   90.00
#
_symmetry.space_group_name_H-M   'P 1'
#
loop_
_entity.id
_entity.type
_entity.pdbx_description
1 polymer ?
#
loop_
_entity_poly.entity_id
_entity_poly.type
_entity_poly.pdbx_seq_one_letter_code
_entity_poly.pdbx_strand_id
1 'polypeptide(L)'
;MITLQEIMSPKSIAIVGASDNKARIGGRPLAHMIEQKFSGGIFPINPNRDTVQGIKAYPSLLDVKDDLDFILVAVPSNIVVSVLQEAVVKKAKTALIFSSGFAEIGGQGEILQNQIKKISKESGLRVIGPNCLGLFNSAKNFYPTFTSTIDRATPKPGGISIASQSGAYGSHIYMVSHQRGLGIRYWMTTGNEVDLSVGETIKLMAEDPDVHTIMAYAESVKDGKQFTDALDTARSEKKPVIFMKVGRSEVGAAAANSHTASLAGEDKVYDEVLRAHGAYRVRSTEEMLDVAYSTMPRICLLYTSDAADDRLS
;
A
#
# COMPACT_ATOMS: atom_id res chain seq x y z
N MET A 1 -17.82 0.13 -7.47
CA MET A 1 -16.42 -0.21 -7.13
C MET A 1 -15.89 0.88 -6.22
N ILE A 2 -15.08 0.55 -5.21
CA ILE A 2 -14.41 1.54 -4.37
C ILE A 2 -13.35 2.29 -5.18
N THR A 3 -13.17 3.57 -4.92
CA THR A 3 -12.15 4.40 -5.57
C THR A 3 -10.88 4.48 -4.70
N LEU A 4 -9.75 4.86 -5.31
CA LEU A 4 -8.52 5.11 -4.56
C LEU A 4 -8.74 6.21 -3.49
N GLN A 5 -9.53 7.23 -3.81
CA GLN A 5 -9.84 8.32 -2.88
C GLN A 5 -10.58 7.83 -1.62
N GLU A 6 -11.51 6.88 -1.76
CA GLU A 6 -12.22 6.32 -0.61
C GLU A 6 -11.30 5.50 0.30
N ILE A 7 -10.27 4.86 -0.25
CA ILE A 7 -9.25 4.12 0.52
C ILE A 7 -8.24 5.08 1.15
N MET A 8 -7.73 6.05 0.38
CA MET A 8 -6.57 6.85 0.72
C MET A 8 -6.91 8.21 1.36
N SER A 9 -8.19 8.55 1.46
CA SER A 9 -8.67 9.82 2.04
C SER A 9 -9.96 9.61 2.84
N PRO A 10 -9.98 8.64 3.79
CA PRO A 10 -11.17 8.39 4.60
C PRO A 10 -11.45 9.57 5.52
N LYS A 11 -12.72 9.75 5.91
CA LYS A 11 -13.14 10.77 6.89
C LYS A 11 -12.90 10.31 8.33
N SER A 12 -12.78 9.00 8.54
CA SER A 12 -12.60 8.40 9.85
C SER A 12 -11.79 7.12 9.78
N ILE A 13 -11.00 6.87 10.83
CA ILE A 13 -10.26 5.63 11.01
C ILE A 13 -10.42 5.09 12.42
N ALA A 14 -10.75 3.81 12.56
CA ALA A 14 -10.62 3.09 13.82
C ALA A 14 -9.34 2.24 13.81
N ILE A 15 -8.60 2.23 14.94
CA ILE A 15 -7.38 1.46 15.12
C ILE A 15 -7.63 0.39 16.17
N VAL A 16 -7.85 -0.85 15.72
CA VAL A 16 -8.09 -1.99 16.62
C VAL A 16 -6.76 -2.57 17.08
N GLY A 17 -6.57 -2.64 18.40
CA GLY A 17 -5.29 -2.94 19.02
C GLY A 17 -4.40 -1.71 19.24
N ALA A 18 -5.03 -0.53 19.33
CA ALA A 18 -4.33 0.73 19.60
C ALA A 18 -3.54 0.66 20.93
N SER A 19 -2.36 1.29 20.94
CA SER A 19 -1.42 1.25 22.07
C SER A 19 -0.82 2.62 22.38
N ASP A 20 -0.60 2.89 23.68
CA ASP A 20 0.16 4.06 24.15
C ASP A 20 1.65 3.97 23.73
N ASN A 21 2.17 2.76 23.59
CA ASN A 21 3.54 2.57 23.17
C ASN A 21 3.67 2.81 21.66
N LYS A 22 4.21 3.98 21.29
CA LYS A 22 4.44 4.41 19.90
C LYS A 22 5.36 3.48 19.07
N ALA A 23 6.14 2.61 19.71
CA ALA A 23 6.98 1.64 19.01
C ALA A 23 6.24 0.37 18.60
N ARG A 24 5.04 0.11 19.14
CA ARG A 24 4.23 -1.06 18.80
C ARG A 24 3.45 -0.85 17.51
N ILE A 25 3.10 -1.98 16.86
CA ILE A 25 2.37 -1.98 15.57
C ILE A 25 1.03 -1.25 15.64
N GLY A 26 0.31 -1.28 16.77
CA GLY A 26 -0.95 -0.54 16.96
C GLY A 26 -0.75 0.88 17.53
N GLY A 27 0.46 1.23 18.00
CA GLY A 27 0.74 2.55 18.55
C GLY A 27 1.37 3.51 17.54
N ARG A 28 2.24 3.01 16.67
CA ARG A 28 2.95 3.85 15.68
C ARG A 28 2.03 4.53 14.69
N PRO A 29 1.06 3.85 14.03
CA PRO A 29 0.14 4.51 13.10
C PRO A 29 -0.71 5.58 13.78
N LEU A 30 -1.11 5.37 15.04
CA LEU A 30 -1.82 6.39 15.82
C LEU A 30 -0.93 7.63 16.03
N ALA A 31 0.33 7.41 16.46
CA ALA A 31 1.30 8.49 16.64
C ALA A 31 1.55 9.26 15.32
N HIS A 32 1.75 8.57 14.20
CA HIS A 32 1.95 9.20 12.90
C HIS A 32 0.78 10.11 12.52
N MET A 33 -0.47 9.65 12.68
CA MET A 33 -1.63 10.46 12.32
C MET A 33 -1.84 11.67 13.25
N ILE A 34 -1.54 11.53 14.53
CA ILE A 34 -1.56 12.66 15.48
C ILE A 34 -0.48 13.69 15.12
N GLU A 35 0.77 13.24 14.94
CA GLU A 35 1.93 14.10 14.66
C GLU A 35 1.80 14.80 13.30
N GLN A 36 1.28 14.11 12.29
CA GLN A 36 1.05 14.63 10.95
C GLN A 36 -0.29 15.38 10.81
N LYS A 37 -1.06 15.49 11.89
CA LYS A 37 -2.33 16.23 11.93
C LYS A 37 -3.34 15.74 10.89
N PHE A 38 -3.59 14.44 10.86
CA PHE A 38 -4.67 13.87 10.05
C PHE A 38 -5.99 14.59 10.39
N SER A 39 -6.70 15.04 9.36
CA SER A 39 -7.90 15.88 9.53
C SER A 39 -9.18 15.08 9.81
N GLY A 40 -9.17 13.76 9.64
CA GLY A 40 -10.31 12.88 9.90
C GLY A 40 -10.44 12.48 11.38
N GLY A 41 -11.56 11.85 11.72
CA GLY A 41 -11.77 11.27 13.04
C GLY A 41 -10.84 10.07 13.29
N ILE A 42 -10.23 10.02 14.47
CA ILE A 42 -9.38 8.90 14.91
C ILE A 42 -10.02 8.23 16.13
N PHE A 43 -10.28 6.93 16.02
CA PHE A 43 -10.97 6.15 17.04
C PHE A 43 -10.10 4.97 17.49
N PRO A 44 -9.27 5.12 18.56
CA PRO A 44 -8.53 4.02 19.14
C PRO A 44 -9.48 2.98 19.75
N ILE A 45 -9.29 1.70 19.40
CA ILE A 45 -10.06 0.58 19.98
C ILE A 45 -9.12 -0.22 20.87
N ASN A 46 -9.42 -0.20 22.18
CA ASN A 46 -8.68 -0.94 23.18
C ASN A 46 -9.60 -1.24 24.39
N PRO A 47 -9.93 -2.52 24.69
CA PRO A 47 -10.87 -2.87 25.76
C PRO A 47 -10.36 -2.59 27.18
N ASN A 48 -9.06 -2.28 27.32
CA ASN A 48 -8.42 -2.11 28.63
C ASN A 48 -8.02 -0.65 28.92
N ARG A 49 -8.45 0.31 28.10
CA ARG A 49 -8.04 1.71 28.20
C ARG A 49 -9.19 2.67 27.88
N ASP A 50 -9.33 3.70 28.68
CA ASP A 50 -10.28 4.80 28.42
C ASP A 50 -9.70 5.81 27.41
N THR A 51 -8.38 5.92 27.38
CA THR A 51 -7.63 6.78 26.44
C THR A 51 -6.40 6.08 25.93
N VAL A 52 -5.99 6.36 24.68
CA VAL A 52 -4.73 5.92 24.09
C VAL A 52 -4.08 7.13 23.40
N GLN A 53 -2.84 7.43 23.77
CA GLN A 53 -2.08 8.61 23.29
C GLN A 53 -2.88 9.93 23.41
N GLY A 54 -3.68 10.08 24.46
CA GLY A 54 -4.49 11.26 24.73
C GLY A 54 -5.82 11.33 23.98
N ILE A 55 -6.14 10.35 23.14
CA ILE A 55 -7.42 10.25 22.44
C ILE A 55 -8.32 9.27 23.17
N LYS A 56 -9.63 9.58 23.28
CA LYS A 56 -10.63 8.67 23.85
C LYS A 56 -10.59 7.33 23.13
N ALA A 57 -10.49 6.24 23.87
CA ALA A 57 -10.57 4.88 23.36
C ALA A 57 -11.95 4.27 23.56
N TYR A 58 -12.24 3.23 22.80
CA TYR A 58 -13.50 2.49 22.85
C TYR A 58 -13.20 0.99 23.03
N PRO A 59 -14.04 0.23 23.75
CA PRO A 59 -13.83 -1.20 23.95
C PRO A 59 -13.90 -2.03 22.66
N SER A 60 -14.82 -1.69 21.75
CA SER A 60 -15.02 -2.35 20.46
C SER A 60 -15.39 -1.36 19.36
N LEU A 61 -15.41 -1.79 18.10
CA LEU A 61 -15.89 -0.97 16.98
C LEU A 61 -17.37 -0.60 17.16
N LEU A 62 -18.15 -1.47 17.79
CA LEU A 62 -19.58 -1.28 17.97
C LEU A 62 -19.93 -0.17 18.99
N ASP A 63 -18.99 0.15 19.89
CA ASP A 63 -19.16 1.22 20.87
C ASP A 63 -18.92 2.64 20.28
N VAL A 64 -18.32 2.71 19.11
CA VAL A 64 -18.14 3.99 18.40
C VAL A 64 -19.47 4.39 17.76
N LYS A 65 -19.99 5.58 18.12
CA LYS A 65 -21.25 6.08 17.56
C LYS A 65 -21.11 6.64 16.14
N ASP A 66 -19.94 7.17 15.83
CA ASP A 66 -19.62 7.77 14.53
C ASP A 66 -19.53 6.72 13.43
N ASP A 67 -19.65 7.17 12.19
CA ASP A 67 -19.41 6.35 11.01
C ASP A 67 -17.91 6.04 10.88
N LEU A 68 -17.58 4.82 10.52
CA LEU A 68 -16.20 4.35 10.37
C LEU A 68 -15.94 3.99 8.90
N ASP A 69 -15.16 4.82 8.20
CA ASP A 69 -14.80 4.54 6.81
C ASP A 69 -13.68 3.48 6.71
N PHE A 70 -12.67 3.58 7.61
CA PHE A 70 -11.44 2.80 7.53
C PHE A 70 -11.13 2.11 8.86
N ILE A 71 -10.84 0.81 8.82
CA ILE A 71 -10.48 0.02 10.01
C ILE A 71 -9.06 -0.47 9.86
N LEU A 72 -8.17 -0.07 10.77
CA LEU A 72 -6.83 -0.64 10.91
C LEU A 72 -6.85 -1.74 11.97
N VAL A 73 -6.35 -2.92 11.61
CA VAL A 73 -6.37 -4.11 12.47
C VAL A 73 -4.95 -4.50 12.86
N ALA A 74 -4.62 -4.35 14.15
CA ALA A 74 -3.30 -4.63 14.72
C ALA A 74 -3.43 -5.55 15.96
N VAL A 75 -4.16 -6.65 15.81
CA VAL A 75 -4.43 -7.66 16.83
C VAL A 75 -3.95 -9.05 16.38
N PRO A 76 -3.81 -10.05 17.28
CA PRO A 76 -3.46 -11.43 16.90
C PRO A 76 -4.40 -12.00 15.83
N SER A 77 -3.88 -12.86 14.96
CA SER A 77 -4.61 -13.39 13.78
C SER A 77 -5.94 -14.08 14.12
N ASN A 78 -6.00 -14.77 15.25
CA ASN A 78 -7.21 -15.46 15.73
C ASN A 78 -8.37 -14.50 16.09
N ILE A 79 -8.11 -13.20 16.30
CA ILE A 79 -9.13 -12.20 16.61
C ILE A 79 -9.58 -11.43 15.35
N VAL A 80 -8.80 -11.44 14.29
CA VAL A 80 -9.04 -10.62 13.08
C VAL A 80 -10.42 -10.86 12.48
N VAL A 81 -10.85 -12.12 12.39
CA VAL A 81 -12.15 -12.48 11.79
C VAL A 81 -13.32 -11.81 12.54
N SER A 82 -13.32 -11.82 13.88
CA SER A 82 -14.37 -11.16 14.67
C SER A 82 -14.35 -9.64 14.50
N VAL A 83 -13.17 -9.03 14.42
CA VAL A 83 -13.02 -7.59 14.15
C VAL A 83 -13.60 -7.21 12.78
N LEU A 84 -13.37 -8.03 11.75
CA LEU A 84 -13.95 -7.78 10.43
C LEU A 84 -15.47 -7.93 10.41
N GLN A 85 -16.03 -8.84 11.21
CA GLN A 85 -17.48 -8.95 11.38
C GLN A 85 -18.07 -7.67 12.01
N GLU A 86 -17.42 -7.11 13.02
CA GLU A 86 -17.82 -5.82 13.58
C GLU A 86 -17.67 -4.68 12.55
N ALA A 87 -16.59 -4.67 11.76
CA ALA A 87 -16.38 -3.70 10.68
C ALA A 87 -17.52 -3.75 9.64
N VAL A 88 -18.01 -4.95 9.30
CA VAL A 88 -19.15 -5.14 8.40
C VAL A 88 -20.43 -4.57 9.02
N VAL A 89 -20.69 -4.83 10.30
CA VAL A 89 -21.85 -4.24 11.03
C VAL A 89 -21.77 -2.72 11.01
N LYS A 90 -20.58 -2.14 11.18
CA LYS A 90 -20.32 -0.70 11.10
C LYS A 90 -20.34 -0.15 9.66
N LYS A 91 -20.54 -0.98 8.65
CA LYS A 91 -20.53 -0.62 7.22
C LYS A 91 -19.24 0.07 6.79
N ALA A 92 -18.12 -0.30 7.41
CA ALA A 92 -16.81 0.22 7.03
C ALA A 92 -16.52 -0.13 5.56
N LYS A 93 -15.82 0.77 4.86
CA LYS A 93 -15.50 0.58 3.45
C LYS A 93 -14.21 -0.22 3.25
N THR A 94 -13.24 -0.02 4.13
CA THR A 94 -11.90 -0.61 4.00
C THR A 94 -11.38 -1.12 5.33
N ALA A 95 -10.75 -2.30 5.32
CA ALA A 95 -9.99 -2.85 6.42
C ALA A 95 -8.53 -3.08 5.99
N LEU A 96 -7.58 -2.58 6.78
CA LEU A 96 -6.14 -2.77 6.61
C LEU A 96 -5.63 -3.68 7.73
N ILE A 97 -5.07 -4.85 7.39
CA ILE A 97 -4.69 -5.88 8.35
C ILE A 97 -3.18 -6.02 8.42
N PHE A 98 -2.58 -5.55 9.52
CA PHE A 98 -1.13 -5.70 9.77
C PHE A 98 -0.74 -7.10 10.17
N SER A 99 -1.62 -7.78 10.87
CA SER A 99 -1.37 -9.09 11.48
C SER A 99 -0.85 -10.11 10.47
N SER A 100 0.14 -10.89 10.87
CA SER A 100 0.63 -12.11 10.21
C SER A 100 0.04 -13.35 10.89
N GLY A 101 0.34 -14.55 10.37
CA GLY A 101 -0.18 -15.82 10.85
C GLY A 101 -1.37 -16.31 10.02
N PHE A 102 -1.33 -16.05 8.73
CA PHE A 102 -2.33 -16.46 7.74
C PHE A 102 -1.75 -17.45 6.72
N ALA A 103 -2.05 -17.34 5.44
CA ALA A 103 -1.64 -18.32 4.43
C ALA A 103 -0.11 -18.52 4.36
N GLU A 104 0.69 -17.53 4.74
CA GLU A 104 2.16 -17.62 4.75
C GLU A 104 2.71 -18.66 5.75
N ILE A 105 1.90 -19.08 6.74
CA ILE A 105 2.28 -20.15 7.68
C ILE A 105 1.60 -21.50 7.38
N GLY A 106 0.72 -21.54 6.37
CA GLY A 106 -0.06 -22.75 6.03
C GLY A 106 -1.11 -23.14 7.07
N GLY A 107 -1.74 -24.30 6.86
CA GLY A 107 -2.62 -24.95 7.84
C GLY A 107 -3.74 -24.04 8.37
N GLN A 108 -3.78 -23.80 9.69
CA GLN A 108 -4.79 -22.94 10.33
C GLN A 108 -4.77 -21.51 9.78
N GLY A 109 -3.61 -21.01 9.35
CA GLY A 109 -3.47 -19.69 8.75
C GLY A 109 -4.23 -19.56 7.43
N GLU A 110 -4.21 -20.58 6.60
CA GLU A 110 -4.99 -20.61 5.34
C GLU A 110 -6.50 -20.59 5.61
N ILE A 111 -6.95 -21.33 6.64
CA ILE A 111 -8.36 -21.33 7.05
C ILE A 111 -8.81 -19.93 7.43
N LEU A 112 -8.03 -19.24 8.28
CA LEU A 112 -8.32 -17.86 8.68
C LEU A 112 -8.33 -16.91 7.48
N GLN A 113 -7.36 -17.02 6.57
CA GLN A 113 -7.31 -16.18 5.36
C GLN A 113 -8.52 -16.41 4.46
N ASN A 114 -8.97 -17.66 4.30
CA ASN A 114 -10.17 -17.97 3.52
C ASN A 114 -11.45 -17.41 4.17
N GLN A 115 -11.52 -17.35 5.50
CA GLN A 115 -12.62 -16.67 6.20
C GLN A 115 -12.62 -15.16 5.90
N ILE A 116 -11.46 -14.50 5.93
CA ILE A 116 -11.33 -13.08 5.56
C ILE A 116 -11.79 -12.86 4.12
N LYS A 117 -11.33 -13.70 3.19
CA LYS A 117 -11.73 -13.63 1.77
C LYS A 117 -13.23 -13.76 1.58
N LYS A 118 -13.86 -14.67 2.33
CA LYS A 118 -15.32 -14.84 2.32
C LYS A 118 -16.04 -13.59 2.82
N ILE A 119 -15.61 -13.03 3.97
CA ILE A 119 -16.19 -11.80 4.52
C ILE A 119 -16.10 -10.65 3.51
N SER A 120 -14.90 -10.40 2.95
CA SER A 120 -14.72 -9.35 1.94
C SER A 120 -15.68 -9.52 0.76
N LYS A 121 -15.74 -10.73 0.20
CA LYS A 121 -16.57 -11.02 -0.97
C LYS A 121 -18.08 -10.86 -0.70
N GLU A 122 -18.54 -11.30 0.47
CA GLU A 122 -19.99 -11.32 0.80
C GLU A 122 -20.49 -9.95 1.27
N SER A 123 -19.64 -9.17 1.97
CA SER A 123 -20.04 -7.87 2.52
C SER A 123 -19.69 -6.67 1.62
N GLY A 124 -18.75 -6.83 0.70
CA GLY A 124 -18.16 -5.72 -0.05
C GLY A 124 -17.12 -4.91 0.72
N LEU A 125 -16.78 -5.28 1.97
CA LEU A 125 -15.67 -4.69 2.71
C LEU A 125 -14.36 -4.95 1.98
N ARG A 126 -13.66 -3.89 1.57
CA ARG A 126 -12.36 -4.03 0.89
C ARG A 126 -11.27 -4.32 1.92
N VAL A 127 -10.42 -5.28 1.61
CA VAL A 127 -9.38 -5.74 2.54
C VAL A 127 -8.00 -5.60 1.93
N ILE A 128 -7.11 -4.90 2.65
CA ILE A 128 -5.69 -4.74 2.31
C ILE A 128 -4.88 -5.61 3.27
N GLY A 129 -4.00 -6.43 2.73
CA GLY A 129 -3.25 -7.42 3.50
C GLY A 129 -3.89 -8.82 3.43
N PRO A 130 -3.87 -9.61 4.51
CA PRO A 130 -3.11 -9.42 5.75
C PRO A 130 -1.59 -9.43 5.56
N ASN A 131 -0.83 -9.36 6.65
CA ASN A 131 0.63 -9.43 6.63
C ASN A 131 1.26 -8.31 5.77
N CYS A 132 0.85 -7.06 5.99
CA CYS A 132 1.37 -5.90 5.28
C CYS A 132 1.84 -4.81 6.24
N LEU A 133 2.69 -3.88 5.76
CA LEU A 133 3.20 -2.76 6.56
C LEU A 133 2.26 -1.54 6.58
N GLY A 134 1.25 -1.52 5.72
CA GLY A 134 0.30 -0.45 5.65
C GLY A 134 0.37 0.40 4.39
N LEU A 135 -0.11 1.61 4.50
CA LEU A 135 -0.18 2.57 3.40
C LEU A 135 -0.01 4.01 3.90
N PHE A 136 0.20 4.94 2.98
CA PHE A 136 0.04 6.36 3.27
C PHE A 136 -0.43 7.18 2.05
N ASN A 137 -1.07 8.32 2.36
CA ASN A 137 -1.33 9.42 1.44
C ASN A 137 -0.68 10.69 2.01
N SER A 138 0.42 11.10 1.42
CA SER A 138 1.20 12.26 1.88
C SER A 138 0.47 13.59 1.70
N ALA A 139 -0.41 13.70 0.70
CA ALA A 139 -1.17 14.91 0.43
C ALA A 139 -2.34 15.15 1.41
N LYS A 140 -2.75 14.09 2.16
CA LYS A 140 -3.85 14.15 3.13
C LYS A 140 -3.40 13.85 4.56
N ASN A 141 -2.10 13.74 4.81
CA ASN A 141 -1.54 13.40 6.11
C ASN A 141 -2.11 12.09 6.71
N PHE A 142 -2.46 11.14 5.83
CA PHE A 142 -3.03 9.86 6.22
C PHE A 142 -1.96 8.77 6.20
N TYR A 143 -1.56 8.29 7.38
CA TYR A 143 -0.41 7.40 7.56
C TYR A 143 -0.75 6.15 8.39
N PRO A 144 -1.71 5.31 8.00
CA PRO A 144 -1.97 4.04 8.67
C PRO A 144 -0.88 3.01 8.31
N THR A 145 0.28 3.18 8.90
CA THR A 145 1.44 2.30 8.72
C THR A 145 2.27 2.23 9.99
N PHE A 146 2.91 1.08 10.21
CA PHE A 146 3.84 0.92 11.32
C PHE A 146 5.31 0.91 10.88
N THR A 147 5.61 1.28 9.62
CA THR A 147 7.02 1.43 9.19
C THR A 147 7.71 2.55 9.96
N SER A 148 8.90 2.27 10.47
CA SER A 148 9.75 3.28 11.10
C SER A 148 10.43 4.22 10.09
N THR A 149 10.25 3.96 8.81
CA THR A 149 10.83 4.78 7.74
C THR A 149 10.27 6.20 7.78
N ILE A 150 8.98 6.36 8.09
CA ILE A 150 8.32 7.67 8.18
C ILE A 150 8.90 8.53 9.33
N ASP A 151 9.34 7.91 10.42
CA ASP A 151 9.95 8.61 11.56
C ASP A 151 11.24 9.37 11.14
N ARG A 152 11.94 8.87 10.10
CA ARG A 152 13.21 9.40 9.59
C ARG A 152 13.08 10.19 8.29
N ALA A 153 12.02 9.94 7.57
CA ALA A 153 11.78 10.45 6.22
C ALA A 153 10.30 10.77 6.07
N THR A 154 9.88 11.95 6.53
CA THR A 154 8.49 12.39 6.36
C THR A 154 8.15 12.52 4.87
N PRO A 155 7.08 11.87 4.38
CA PRO A 155 6.71 11.91 2.99
C PRO A 155 6.41 13.34 2.51
N LYS A 156 6.96 13.68 1.35
CA LYS A 156 6.60 14.93 0.64
C LYS A 156 5.63 14.57 -0.48
N PRO A 157 4.52 15.31 -0.62
CA PRO A 157 3.60 15.11 -1.73
C PRO A 157 4.30 15.29 -3.08
N GLY A 158 3.98 14.42 -4.02
CA GLY A 158 4.49 14.47 -5.41
C GLY A 158 3.57 13.67 -6.33
N GLY A 159 4.02 13.41 -7.55
CA GLY A 159 3.24 12.67 -8.56
C GLY A 159 3.61 11.19 -8.65
N ILE A 160 4.50 10.68 -7.83
CA ILE A 160 4.92 9.27 -7.85
C ILE A 160 4.15 8.49 -6.82
N SER A 161 3.73 7.27 -7.16
CA SER A 161 3.07 6.34 -6.24
C SER A 161 3.77 4.99 -6.22
N ILE A 162 3.70 4.29 -5.10
CA ILE A 162 4.36 3.00 -4.89
C ILE A 162 3.31 1.95 -4.53
N ALA A 163 3.23 0.87 -5.32
CA ALA A 163 2.45 -0.32 -5.06
C ALA A 163 3.41 -1.50 -4.82
N SER A 164 3.44 -2.06 -3.62
CA SER A 164 4.41 -3.13 -3.29
C SER A 164 3.74 -4.31 -2.61
N GLN A 165 4.00 -5.53 -3.10
CA GLN A 165 3.55 -6.74 -2.42
C GLN A 165 4.33 -6.95 -1.12
N SER A 166 5.63 -6.63 -1.10
CA SER A 166 6.48 -6.70 0.07
C SER A 166 6.49 -5.39 0.86
N GLY A 167 6.20 -5.47 2.16
CA GLY A 167 6.28 -4.33 3.06
C GLY A 167 7.70 -3.80 3.23
N ALA A 168 8.66 -4.71 3.44
CA ALA A 168 10.06 -4.35 3.65
C ALA A 168 10.67 -3.68 2.41
N TYR A 169 10.43 -4.27 1.22
CA TYR A 169 10.94 -3.72 -0.02
C TYR A 169 10.23 -2.42 -0.41
N GLY A 170 8.92 -2.32 -0.20
CA GLY A 170 8.17 -1.06 -0.37
C GLY A 170 8.72 0.07 0.49
N SER A 171 9.09 -0.22 1.75
CA SER A 171 9.73 0.76 2.64
C SER A 171 11.14 1.14 2.16
N HIS A 172 11.90 0.19 1.59
CA HIS A 172 13.21 0.46 1.01
C HIS A 172 13.10 1.39 -0.21
N ILE A 173 12.20 1.08 -1.17
CA ILE A 173 11.95 1.95 -2.34
C ILE A 173 11.58 3.35 -1.86
N TYR A 174 10.68 3.47 -0.89
CA TYR A 174 10.28 4.77 -0.35
C TYR A 174 11.46 5.53 0.27
N MET A 175 12.28 4.88 1.10
CA MET A 175 13.43 5.52 1.76
C MET A 175 14.42 6.08 0.73
N VAL A 176 14.80 5.28 -0.28
CA VAL A 176 15.76 5.71 -1.30
C VAL A 176 15.15 6.79 -2.21
N SER A 177 13.85 6.71 -2.51
CA SER A 177 13.10 7.77 -3.22
C SER A 177 13.18 9.10 -2.46
N HIS A 178 12.94 9.07 -1.14
CA HIS A 178 13.04 10.26 -0.29
C HIS A 178 14.45 10.85 -0.29
N GLN A 179 15.50 10.01 -0.18
CA GLN A 179 16.90 10.45 -0.23
C GLN A 179 17.26 11.12 -1.57
N ARG A 180 16.63 10.71 -2.67
CA ARG A 180 16.79 11.33 -4.01
C ARG A 180 15.86 12.52 -4.24
N GLY A 181 15.08 12.94 -3.24
CA GLY A 181 14.17 14.08 -3.34
C GLY A 181 12.90 13.82 -4.15
N LEU A 182 12.57 12.55 -4.43
CA LEU A 182 11.33 12.18 -5.11
C LEU A 182 10.14 12.32 -4.18
N GLY A 183 9.13 13.09 -4.59
CA GLY A 183 7.87 13.23 -3.85
C GLY A 183 6.96 12.02 -4.09
N ILE A 184 6.60 11.32 -3.02
CA ILE A 184 5.71 10.15 -3.08
C ILE A 184 4.33 10.53 -2.57
N ARG A 185 3.32 10.42 -3.43
CA ARG A 185 1.92 10.71 -3.09
C ARG A 185 1.28 9.58 -2.32
N TYR A 186 1.28 8.39 -2.92
CA TYR A 186 0.74 7.18 -2.34
C TYR A 186 1.80 6.11 -2.19
N TRP A 187 1.77 5.42 -1.09
CA TRP A 187 2.52 4.21 -0.85
C TRP A 187 1.58 3.17 -0.24
N MET A 188 1.51 2.00 -0.84
CA MET A 188 0.65 0.92 -0.37
C MET A 188 1.39 -0.41 -0.44
N THR A 189 1.30 -1.18 0.64
CA THR A 189 1.79 -2.55 0.69
C THR A 189 0.62 -3.51 0.77
N THR A 190 0.59 -4.54 -0.10
CA THR A 190 -0.56 -5.41 -0.26
C THR A 190 -0.46 -6.73 0.52
N GLY A 191 0.75 -7.13 0.96
CA GLY A 191 0.95 -8.34 1.77
C GLY A 191 0.46 -9.61 1.09
N ASN A 192 -0.36 -10.40 1.80
CA ASN A 192 -0.89 -11.67 1.29
C ASN A 192 -1.98 -11.51 0.20
N GLU A 193 -2.46 -10.31 -0.07
CA GLU A 193 -3.44 -10.03 -1.13
C GLU A 193 -4.68 -10.93 -1.07
N VAL A 194 -5.38 -10.87 0.05
CA VAL A 194 -6.62 -11.64 0.23
C VAL A 194 -7.76 -11.10 -0.64
N ASP A 195 -7.76 -9.78 -0.88
CA ASP A 195 -8.73 -9.06 -1.73
C ASP A 195 -7.96 -8.08 -2.65
N LEU A 196 -7.44 -6.97 -2.12
CA LEU A 196 -6.74 -5.97 -2.93
C LEU A 196 -5.35 -6.46 -3.32
N SER A 197 -5.11 -6.66 -4.63
CA SER A 197 -3.84 -7.09 -5.19
C SER A 197 -2.95 -5.90 -5.62
N VAL A 198 -1.67 -6.17 -5.89
CA VAL A 198 -0.77 -5.17 -6.50
C VAL A 198 -1.29 -4.71 -7.86
N GLY A 199 -1.89 -5.61 -8.66
CA GLY A 199 -2.50 -5.26 -9.95
C GLY A 199 -3.64 -4.28 -9.78
N GLU A 200 -4.60 -4.56 -8.89
CA GLU A 200 -5.69 -3.64 -8.62
C GLU A 200 -5.21 -2.30 -8.04
N THR A 201 -4.18 -2.33 -7.17
CA THR A 201 -3.57 -1.12 -6.63
C THR A 201 -2.96 -0.25 -7.75
N ILE A 202 -2.27 -0.86 -8.74
CA ILE A 202 -1.76 -0.14 -9.92
C ILE A 202 -2.92 0.51 -10.67
N LYS A 203 -4.02 -0.21 -10.92
CA LYS A 203 -5.20 0.32 -11.61
C LYS A 203 -5.78 1.53 -10.89
N LEU A 204 -6.04 1.41 -9.59
CA LEU A 204 -6.56 2.50 -8.76
C LEU A 204 -5.65 3.73 -8.79
N MET A 205 -4.32 3.53 -8.72
CA MET A 205 -3.35 4.62 -8.84
C MET A 205 -3.32 5.22 -10.25
N ALA A 206 -3.52 4.40 -11.28
CA ALA A 206 -3.57 4.87 -12.67
C ALA A 206 -4.80 5.74 -12.95
N GLU A 207 -5.91 5.50 -12.30
CA GLU A 207 -7.14 6.28 -12.43
C GLU A 207 -7.11 7.63 -11.67
N ASP A 208 -6.14 7.85 -10.76
CA ASP A 208 -6.03 9.09 -9.99
C ASP A 208 -5.28 10.18 -10.79
N PRO A 209 -5.90 11.36 -11.05
CA PRO A 209 -5.29 12.41 -11.89
C PRO A 209 -3.99 13.00 -11.33
N ASP A 210 -3.79 12.91 -10.02
CA ASP A 210 -2.60 13.44 -9.36
C ASP A 210 -1.40 12.46 -9.34
N VAL A 211 -1.59 11.23 -9.85
CA VAL A 211 -0.50 10.27 -10.04
C VAL A 211 0.05 10.41 -11.45
N HIS A 212 1.37 10.56 -11.57
CA HIS A 212 2.07 10.68 -12.86
C HIS A 212 2.90 9.45 -13.18
N THR A 213 3.39 8.74 -12.17
CA THR A 213 4.26 7.57 -12.32
C THR A 213 3.97 6.57 -11.23
N ILE A 214 3.96 5.29 -11.57
CA ILE A 214 3.72 4.19 -10.62
C ILE A 214 4.97 3.32 -10.56
N MET A 215 5.60 3.22 -9.40
CA MET A 215 6.61 2.22 -9.09
C MET A 215 5.95 1.01 -8.46
N ALA A 216 6.15 -0.16 -9.01
CA ALA A 216 5.51 -1.37 -8.52
C ALA A 216 6.51 -2.50 -8.27
N TYR A 217 6.24 -3.29 -7.24
CA TYR A 217 7.01 -4.48 -6.86
C TYR A 217 6.09 -5.66 -6.60
N ALA A 218 6.39 -6.80 -7.21
CA ALA A 218 5.70 -8.05 -6.93
C ALA A 218 6.62 -9.26 -6.94
N GLU A 219 6.31 -10.23 -6.09
CA GLU A 219 6.90 -11.57 -6.03
C GLU A 219 6.12 -12.52 -6.94
N SER A 220 4.80 -12.33 -7.02
CA SER A 220 3.91 -13.09 -7.89
C SER A 220 2.68 -12.26 -8.30
N VAL A 221 2.04 -12.64 -9.40
CA VAL A 221 0.76 -12.10 -9.84
C VAL A 221 -0.25 -13.25 -9.82
N LYS A 222 -1.30 -13.11 -9.00
CA LYS A 222 -2.31 -14.16 -8.81
C LYS A 222 -3.37 -14.17 -9.92
N ASP A 223 -3.73 -13.00 -10.44
CA ASP A 223 -4.70 -12.82 -11.51
C ASP A 223 -4.05 -12.05 -12.68
N GLY A 224 -3.63 -12.82 -13.70
CA GLY A 224 -2.96 -12.26 -14.89
C GLY A 224 -3.86 -11.31 -15.68
N LYS A 225 -5.18 -11.60 -15.75
CA LYS A 225 -6.11 -10.74 -16.48
C LYS A 225 -6.29 -9.39 -15.75
N GLN A 226 -6.53 -9.42 -14.45
CA GLN A 226 -6.64 -8.19 -13.64
C GLN A 226 -5.35 -7.36 -13.75
N PHE A 227 -4.19 -8.02 -13.77
CA PHE A 227 -2.89 -7.35 -13.90
C PHE A 227 -2.72 -6.68 -15.26
N THR A 228 -3.03 -7.38 -16.36
CA THR A 228 -2.93 -6.80 -17.71
C THR A 228 -3.93 -5.67 -17.91
N ASP A 229 -5.17 -5.81 -17.43
CA ASP A 229 -6.17 -4.75 -17.46
C ASP A 229 -5.70 -3.49 -16.69
N ALA A 230 -4.96 -3.68 -15.59
CA ALA A 230 -4.37 -2.57 -14.81
C ALA A 230 -3.25 -1.83 -15.59
N LEU A 231 -2.38 -2.58 -16.26
CA LEU A 231 -1.32 -2.01 -17.10
C LEU A 231 -1.92 -1.25 -18.30
N ASP A 232 -2.94 -1.81 -18.94
CA ASP A 232 -3.65 -1.15 -20.06
C ASP A 232 -4.35 0.13 -19.60
N THR A 233 -4.93 0.13 -18.39
CA THR A 233 -5.48 1.35 -17.77
C THR A 233 -4.38 2.40 -17.58
N ALA A 234 -3.25 2.03 -17.00
CA ALA A 234 -2.14 2.95 -16.80
C ALA A 234 -1.61 3.52 -18.13
N ARG A 235 -1.53 2.68 -19.16
CA ARG A 235 -1.12 3.09 -20.51
C ARG A 235 -2.11 4.07 -21.13
N SER A 236 -3.42 3.81 -21.02
CA SER A 236 -4.47 4.70 -21.55
C SER A 236 -4.47 6.06 -20.86
N GLU A 237 -4.18 6.08 -19.56
CA GLU A 237 -4.03 7.28 -18.74
C GLU A 237 -2.64 7.94 -18.89
N LYS A 238 -1.77 7.42 -19.78
CA LYS A 238 -0.41 7.90 -20.04
C LYS A 238 0.48 7.94 -18.79
N LYS A 239 0.31 6.98 -17.88
CA LYS A 239 1.06 6.88 -16.64
C LYS A 239 2.06 5.73 -16.72
N PRO A 240 3.38 6.01 -16.75
CA PRO A 240 4.40 4.98 -16.76
C PRO A 240 4.28 4.07 -15.53
N VAL A 241 4.32 2.76 -15.75
CA VAL A 241 4.46 1.74 -14.73
C VAL A 241 5.88 1.19 -14.77
N ILE A 242 6.63 1.38 -13.68
CA ILE A 242 7.99 0.89 -13.52
C ILE A 242 7.91 -0.32 -12.59
N PHE A 243 8.15 -1.50 -13.14
CA PHE A 243 7.82 -2.76 -12.47
C PHE A 243 9.06 -3.57 -12.12
N MET A 244 9.18 -3.95 -10.85
CA MET A 244 10.18 -4.92 -10.41
C MET A 244 9.52 -6.24 -10.08
N LYS A 245 9.85 -7.27 -10.86
CA LYS A 245 9.50 -8.68 -10.59
C LYS A 245 10.73 -9.41 -10.10
N VAL A 246 10.64 -9.97 -8.90
CA VAL A 246 11.70 -10.83 -8.33
C VAL A 246 11.49 -12.29 -8.68
N GLY A 247 12.48 -13.14 -8.35
CA GLY A 247 12.42 -14.58 -8.68
C GLY A 247 12.82 -14.88 -10.12
N ARG A 248 13.83 -14.15 -10.67
CA ARG A 248 14.34 -14.35 -12.04
C ARG A 248 15.17 -15.63 -12.20
N SER A 249 15.92 -16.03 -11.17
CA SER A 249 16.68 -17.27 -11.15
C SER A 249 15.88 -18.38 -10.46
N GLU A 250 16.21 -19.64 -10.71
CA GLU A 250 15.59 -20.79 -10.03
C GLU A 250 15.67 -20.66 -8.51
N VAL A 251 16.81 -20.22 -7.99
CA VAL A 251 17.01 -19.98 -6.54
C VAL A 251 16.13 -18.83 -6.06
N GLY A 252 16.05 -17.74 -6.80
CA GLY A 252 15.19 -16.60 -6.50
C GLY A 252 13.70 -16.95 -6.59
N ALA A 253 13.30 -17.79 -7.55
CA ALA A 253 11.94 -18.28 -7.68
C ALA A 253 11.57 -19.19 -6.49
N ALA A 254 12.46 -20.10 -6.07
CA ALA A 254 12.25 -20.93 -4.90
C ALA A 254 12.11 -20.10 -3.61
N ALA A 255 12.93 -19.07 -3.44
CA ALA A 255 12.83 -18.15 -2.31
C ALA A 255 11.50 -17.37 -2.30
N ALA A 256 11.08 -16.84 -3.45
CA ALA A 256 9.80 -16.13 -3.59
C ALA A 256 8.60 -17.07 -3.31
N ASN A 257 8.62 -18.29 -3.82
CA ASN A 257 7.59 -19.31 -3.58
C ASN A 257 7.44 -19.67 -2.09
N SER A 258 8.56 -19.79 -1.38
CA SER A 258 8.55 -20.11 0.05
C SER A 258 8.01 -18.94 0.91
N HIS A 259 8.14 -17.69 0.42
CA HIS A 259 7.72 -16.49 1.14
C HIS A 259 6.24 -16.16 0.93
N THR A 260 5.69 -16.39 -0.26
CA THR A 260 4.32 -15.95 -0.63
C THR A 260 3.31 -17.09 -0.75
N ALA A 261 3.72 -18.37 -0.58
CA ALA A 261 2.89 -19.54 -0.82
C ALA A 261 2.23 -19.55 -2.22
N SER A 262 2.83 -18.87 -3.20
CA SER A 262 2.32 -18.77 -4.58
C SER A 262 3.39 -19.17 -5.59
N LEU A 263 2.96 -19.87 -6.66
CA LEU A 263 3.86 -20.27 -7.75
C LEU A 263 4.35 -19.01 -8.49
N ALA A 264 5.67 -18.80 -8.54
CA ALA A 264 6.28 -17.84 -9.44
C ALA A 264 6.10 -18.33 -10.87
N GLY A 265 5.38 -17.57 -11.70
CA GLY A 265 5.28 -17.87 -13.14
C GLY A 265 6.64 -17.79 -13.84
N GLU A 266 6.74 -18.35 -15.05
CA GLU A 266 7.98 -18.28 -15.85
C GLU A 266 8.39 -16.81 -16.08
N ASP A 267 9.63 -16.51 -15.79
CA ASP A 267 10.18 -15.14 -15.82
C ASP A 267 10.05 -14.50 -17.21
N LYS A 268 10.23 -15.29 -18.28
CA LYS A 268 10.07 -14.85 -19.68
C LYS A 268 8.65 -14.35 -19.98
N VAL A 269 7.62 -14.95 -19.38
CA VAL A 269 6.22 -14.53 -19.57
C VAL A 269 6.03 -13.12 -19.02
N TYR A 270 6.64 -12.81 -17.89
CA TYR A 270 6.57 -11.44 -17.33
C TYR A 270 7.24 -10.41 -18.24
N ASP A 271 8.39 -10.71 -18.85
CA ASP A 271 9.05 -9.78 -19.77
C ASP A 271 8.15 -9.45 -20.97
N GLU A 272 7.52 -10.47 -21.56
CA GLU A 272 6.64 -10.30 -22.72
C GLU A 272 5.37 -9.53 -22.35
N VAL A 273 4.72 -9.90 -21.24
CA VAL A 273 3.50 -9.25 -20.78
C VAL A 273 3.75 -7.78 -20.44
N LEU A 274 4.77 -7.49 -19.64
CA LEU A 274 5.08 -6.10 -19.26
C LEU A 274 5.39 -5.23 -20.48
N ARG A 275 6.17 -5.75 -21.44
CA ARG A 275 6.49 -5.05 -22.68
C ARG A 275 5.25 -4.83 -23.55
N ALA A 276 4.41 -5.84 -23.73
CA ALA A 276 3.19 -5.76 -24.54
C ALA A 276 2.21 -4.72 -24.01
N HIS A 277 2.11 -4.60 -22.67
CA HIS A 277 1.22 -3.67 -22.00
C HIS A 277 1.87 -2.33 -21.60
N GLY A 278 3.10 -2.06 -22.07
CA GLY A 278 3.77 -0.75 -21.93
C GLY A 278 4.35 -0.45 -20.56
N ALA A 279 4.56 -1.47 -19.72
CA ALA A 279 5.27 -1.33 -18.44
C ALA A 279 6.77 -1.54 -18.62
N TYR A 280 7.58 -0.77 -17.89
CA TYR A 280 9.03 -0.89 -17.91
C TYR A 280 9.51 -1.81 -16.79
N ARG A 281 10.13 -2.94 -17.15
CA ARG A 281 10.68 -3.89 -16.18
C ARG A 281 12.10 -3.54 -15.79
N VAL A 282 12.32 -3.25 -14.52
CA VAL A 282 13.64 -2.91 -13.97
C VAL A 282 14.33 -4.12 -13.31
N ARG A 283 15.65 -4.02 -13.16
CA ARG A 283 16.52 -5.05 -12.58
C ARG A 283 17.05 -4.70 -11.21
N SER A 284 17.05 -3.41 -10.85
CA SER A 284 17.53 -2.93 -9.55
C SER A 284 16.68 -1.76 -9.05
N THR A 285 16.84 -1.44 -7.76
CA THR A 285 16.22 -0.26 -7.15
C THR A 285 16.75 1.02 -7.78
N GLU A 286 18.05 1.07 -8.07
CA GLU A 286 18.70 2.22 -8.70
C GLU A 286 18.06 2.52 -10.07
N GLU A 287 17.94 1.49 -10.91
CA GLU A 287 17.29 1.61 -12.23
C GLU A 287 15.83 2.07 -12.08
N MET A 288 15.09 1.54 -11.10
CA MET A 288 13.71 1.97 -10.82
C MET A 288 13.64 3.47 -10.54
N LEU A 289 14.54 3.98 -9.71
CA LEU A 289 14.57 5.39 -9.34
C LEU A 289 15.06 6.30 -10.47
N ASP A 290 16.03 5.86 -11.26
CA ASP A 290 16.54 6.61 -12.40
C ASP A 290 15.44 6.77 -13.47
N VAL A 291 14.69 5.69 -13.75
CA VAL A 291 13.54 5.74 -14.66
C VAL A 291 12.42 6.60 -14.07
N ALA A 292 12.10 6.45 -12.77
CA ALA A 292 11.08 7.28 -12.11
C ALA A 292 11.45 8.78 -12.17
N TYR A 293 12.71 9.11 -11.93
CA TYR A 293 13.21 10.47 -12.04
C TYR A 293 13.05 11.03 -13.47
N SER A 294 13.29 10.21 -14.49
CA SER A 294 13.17 10.61 -15.91
C SER A 294 11.73 10.86 -16.35
N THR A 295 10.74 10.27 -15.65
CA THR A 295 9.30 10.44 -15.95
C THR A 295 8.67 11.65 -15.28
N MET A 296 9.40 12.34 -14.38
CA MET A 296 8.88 13.55 -13.73
C MET A 296 8.69 14.68 -14.77
N PRO A 297 7.63 15.51 -14.63
CA PRO A 297 7.45 16.68 -15.48
C PRO A 297 8.71 17.57 -15.42
N ARG A 298 9.37 17.76 -16.55
CA ARG A 298 10.66 18.47 -16.61
C ARG A 298 10.44 19.98 -16.65
N ILE A 299 10.66 20.66 -15.55
CA ILE A 299 10.93 22.12 -15.55
C ILE A 299 12.36 22.41 -16.10
N CYS A 300 13.24 21.41 -16.13
CA CYS A 300 14.68 21.61 -16.40
C CYS A 300 15.10 21.64 -17.88
N LEU A 301 14.28 21.17 -18.84
CA LEU A 301 14.66 21.23 -20.25
C LEU A 301 14.51 22.61 -20.89
N LEU A 302 13.65 23.47 -20.33
CA LEU A 302 13.52 24.87 -20.80
C LEU A 302 14.72 25.72 -20.37
N TYR A 303 15.34 25.40 -19.21
CA TYR A 303 16.49 26.15 -18.73
C TYR A 303 17.80 25.86 -19.50
N THR A 304 17.95 24.67 -20.07
CA THR A 304 19.13 24.34 -20.89
C THR A 304 19.08 24.85 -22.31
N SER A 305 17.88 25.12 -22.86
CA SER A 305 17.75 25.73 -24.19
C SER A 305 18.07 27.24 -24.15
N ASP A 306 17.58 27.94 -23.12
CA ASP A 306 17.83 29.37 -22.98
C ASP A 306 19.31 29.68 -22.67
N ALA A 307 20.00 28.81 -21.90
CA ALA A 307 21.44 28.99 -21.63
C ALA A 307 22.35 28.72 -22.86
N ALA A 308 21.83 28.06 -23.90
CA ALA A 308 22.57 27.83 -25.14
C ALA A 308 22.41 29.01 -26.12
N ASP A 309 21.29 29.70 -26.11
CA ASP A 309 21.01 30.87 -26.98
C ASP A 309 21.75 32.13 -26.52
N ASP A 310 21.97 32.30 -25.20
CA ASP A 310 22.71 33.45 -24.66
C ASP A 310 24.24 33.43 -24.96
N ARG A 311 24.76 32.34 -25.53
CA ARG A 311 26.21 32.24 -25.93
C ARG A 311 26.49 32.51 -27.40
N LEU A 312 25.47 32.84 -28.16
CA LEU A 312 25.59 33.10 -29.62
C LEU A 312 25.21 34.54 -30.01
N SER A 313 25.11 35.46 -29.05
CA SER A 313 24.93 36.90 -29.28
C SER A 313 26.19 37.71 -28.94
#